data_591c1d1649afb1212716ceb43fecdfd0
#
_entry.id   591c1d1649afb1212716ceb43fecdfd0
#
_cell.length_a   1.000
_cell.length_b   1.000
_cell.length_c   1.000
_cell.angle_alpha   90.00
_cell.angle_beta   90.00
_cell.angle_gamma   90.00
#
_symmetry.space_group_name_H-M   'P 1'
#
loop_
_entity.id
_entity.type
_entity.pdbx_description
1 polymer ?
#
loop_
_entity_poly.entity_id
_entity_poly.type
_entity_poly.pdbx_seq_one_letter_code
_entity_poly.pdbx_strand_id
1 'polypeptide(L)'
;MFKTSYSRVGTFTQCPHKFKLNYVDGLDVPFNCDAANPLVIGTMLHECIEVGVDEAIANYKATYPVMTDSMVNELMKIRVLGRRARELAWGMLDDDTDPVFEVKVEDDSGFIGFIDMLIPRGKGLWTMLDFKYSNNVDRYLESGQLSVYKYFYEKTHPGEIIQDMAFLIVPKTMIRQKKTEDPYQFRERLATTLEDMWPALYRVQYDPEKVADFAVDTCTMANATEFPKHESRLCDWCDYKDFCLGGNDMLILPKNERRPEAVITEPDMWIYADSYVGKSTFVDHFDDVLFINTDGNTQNITSPFIQIADELVTEGRMSHKVLA
;
A
#
# COMPACT_ATOMS: atom_id res chain seq x y z
N MET A 1 -15.17 17.42 -9.66
CA MET A 1 -16.02 16.29 -9.27
C MET A 1 -15.29 15.48 -8.21
N PHE A 2 -15.94 15.10 -7.13
CA PHE A 2 -15.27 14.39 -6.03
C PHE A 2 -15.07 12.93 -6.44
N LYS A 3 -13.83 12.46 -6.46
CA LYS A 3 -13.53 11.07 -6.80
C LYS A 3 -13.89 10.15 -5.63
N THR A 4 -14.65 9.10 -5.89
CA THR A 4 -15.06 8.10 -4.91
C THR A 4 -14.51 6.72 -5.25
N SER A 5 -14.27 5.91 -4.24
CA SER A 5 -13.95 4.48 -4.38
C SER A 5 -14.47 3.73 -3.17
N TYR A 6 -14.61 2.43 -3.28
CA TYR A 6 -15.08 1.61 -2.16
C TYR A 6 -14.20 1.79 -0.90
N SER A 7 -12.88 1.79 -1.09
CA SER A 7 -11.94 2.00 0.02
C SER A 7 -12.00 3.41 0.61
N ARG A 8 -12.25 4.43 -0.23
CA ARG A 8 -12.35 5.83 0.21
C ARG A 8 -13.56 6.05 1.09
N VAL A 9 -14.72 5.54 0.66
CA VAL A 9 -15.97 5.58 1.44
C VAL A 9 -15.78 4.78 2.73
N GLY A 10 -15.20 3.58 2.66
CA GLY A 10 -14.89 2.77 3.83
C GLY A 10 -13.96 3.46 4.83
N THR A 11 -13.00 4.28 4.37
CA THR A 11 -12.16 5.09 5.26
C THR A 11 -12.98 6.16 5.98
N PHE A 12 -13.91 6.81 5.26
CA PHE A 12 -14.78 7.82 5.84
C PHE A 12 -15.72 7.22 6.90
N THR A 13 -16.41 6.14 6.59
CA THR A 13 -17.33 5.46 7.52
C THR A 13 -16.59 4.94 8.76
N GLN A 14 -15.38 4.46 8.60
CA GLN A 14 -14.55 3.98 9.71
C GLN A 14 -14.08 5.13 10.61
N CYS A 15 -13.52 6.19 10.03
CA CYS A 15 -13.07 7.38 10.75
C CYS A 15 -13.05 8.61 9.82
N PRO A 16 -14.05 9.51 9.94
CA PRO A 16 -14.10 10.73 9.14
C PRO A 16 -12.82 11.57 9.27
N HIS A 17 -12.21 11.61 10.46
CA HIS A 17 -10.97 12.33 10.67
C HIS A 17 -9.79 11.75 9.87
N LYS A 18 -9.63 10.42 9.85
CA LYS A 18 -8.63 9.75 9.00
C LYS A 18 -8.86 10.08 7.52
N PHE A 19 -10.12 10.04 7.08
CA PHE A 19 -10.50 10.43 5.72
C PHE A 19 -10.10 11.87 5.41
N LYS A 20 -10.38 12.80 6.33
CA LYS A 20 -10.01 14.21 6.16
C LYS A 20 -8.51 14.37 5.99
N LEU A 21 -7.72 13.79 6.90
CA LEU A 21 -6.26 13.90 6.85
C LEU A 21 -5.70 13.37 5.52
N ASN A 22 -6.19 12.22 5.06
CA ASN A 22 -5.69 11.56 3.86
C ASN A 22 -6.17 12.23 2.56
N TYR A 23 -7.49 12.50 2.44
CA TYR A 23 -8.09 12.84 1.15
C TYR A 23 -8.51 14.31 1.00
N VAL A 24 -8.71 15.02 2.09
CA VAL A 24 -9.08 16.45 2.07
C VAL A 24 -7.85 17.32 2.31
N ASP A 25 -7.10 17.03 3.38
CA ASP A 25 -5.90 17.78 3.73
C ASP A 25 -4.67 17.30 2.93
N GLY A 26 -4.73 16.09 2.36
CA GLY A 26 -3.67 15.51 1.55
C GLY A 26 -2.37 15.32 2.34
N LEU A 27 -2.47 14.94 3.61
CA LEU A 27 -1.29 14.65 4.43
C LEU A 27 -0.69 13.31 3.98
N ASP A 28 0.43 13.37 3.31
CA ASP A 28 1.21 12.17 2.99
C ASP A 28 1.85 11.62 4.28
N VAL A 29 1.47 10.40 4.61
CA VAL A 29 2.26 9.62 5.56
C VAL A 29 3.43 9.04 4.78
N PRO A 30 4.67 9.19 5.27
CA PRO A 30 5.81 8.54 4.64
C PRO A 30 5.49 7.06 4.42
N PHE A 31 5.51 6.63 3.15
CA PHE A 31 5.29 5.23 2.83
C PHE A 31 6.29 4.40 3.62
N ASN A 32 5.80 3.48 4.43
CA ASN A 32 6.66 2.54 5.10
C ASN A 32 7.31 1.67 4.03
N CYS A 33 8.55 2.02 3.68
CA CYS A 33 9.36 1.30 2.69
C CYS A 33 9.79 -0.09 3.16
N ASP A 34 9.27 -0.58 4.30
CA ASP A 34 9.51 -1.95 4.71
C ASP A 34 8.95 -2.90 3.66
N ALA A 35 9.85 -3.59 3.02
CA ALA A 35 9.53 -4.55 1.98
C ALA A 35 8.65 -5.71 2.48
N ALA A 36 8.61 -5.95 3.79
CA ALA A 36 7.69 -6.90 4.43
C ALA A 36 6.33 -6.27 4.81
N ASN A 37 6.09 -5.02 4.43
CA ASN A 37 4.82 -4.34 4.65
C ASN A 37 3.66 -5.16 4.04
N PRO A 38 2.57 -5.41 4.79
CA PRO A 38 1.42 -6.17 4.30
C PRO A 38 0.81 -5.67 2.98
N LEU A 39 0.90 -4.37 2.67
CA LEU A 39 0.44 -3.81 1.40
C LEU A 39 1.35 -4.25 0.24
N VAL A 40 2.68 -4.18 0.43
CA VAL A 40 3.66 -4.63 -0.56
C VAL A 40 3.50 -6.11 -0.85
N ILE A 41 3.35 -6.92 0.21
CA ILE A 41 3.14 -8.37 0.08
C ILE A 41 1.78 -8.69 -0.59
N GLY A 42 0.74 -7.89 -0.28
CA GLY A 42 -0.55 -8.00 -0.96
C GLY A 42 -0.44 -7.75 -2.46
N THR A 43 0.22 -6.68 -2.87
CA THR A 43 0.47 -6.36 -4.29
C THR A 43 1.26 -7.47 -4.98
N MET A 44 2.32 -7.99 -4.35
CA MET A 44 3.10 -9.12 -4.88
C MET A 44 2.23 -10.38 -5.06
N LEU A 45 1.26 -10.64 -4.17
CA LEU A 45 0.34 -11.76 -4.34
C LEU A 45 -0.55 -11.59 -5.58
N HIS A 46 -1.11 -10.40 -5.81
CA HIS A 46 -1.89 -10.10 -7.03
C HIS A 46 -1.03 -10.33 -8.27
N GLU A 47 0.18 -9.82 -8.28
CA GLU A 47 1.13 -10.03 -9.37
C GLU A 47 1.47 -11.52 -9.59
N CYS A 48 1.61 -12.32 -8.51
CA CYS A 48 1.80 -13.77 -8.64
C CYS A 48 0.66 -14.46 -9.38
N ILE A 49 -0.58 -14.01 -9.17
CA ILE A 49 -1.75 -14.60 -9.84
C ILE A 49 -1.79 -14.17 -11.30
N GLU A 50 -1.44 -12.94 -11.60
CA GLU A 50 -1.46 -12.35 -12.94
C GLU A 50 -0.31 -12.89 -13.81
N VAL A 51 0.94 -12.56 -13.48
CA VAL A 51 2.11 -12.86 -14.34
C VAL A 51 2.85 -14.14 -13.95
N GLY A 52 2.60 -14.66 -12.76
CA GLY A 52 3.26 -15.87 -12.24
C GLY A 52 4.25 -15.57 -11.13
N VAL A 53 4.50 -16.61 -10.32
CA VAL A 53 5.24 -16.48 -9.06
C VAL A 53 6.70 -16.10 -9.26
N ASP A 54 7.36 -16.67 -10.27
CA ASP A 54 8.79 -16.43 -10.47
C ASP A 54 9.05 -15.01 -10.99
N GLU A 55 8.18 -14.50 -11.84
CA GLU A 55 8.23 -13.12 -12.36
C GLU A 55 7.92 -12.10 -11.26
N ALA A 56 6.84 -12.30 -10.50
CA ALA A 56 6.48 -11.44 -9.37
C ALA A 56 7.61 -11.37 -8.32
N ILE A 57 8.27 -12.50 -8.01
CA ILE A 57 9.42 -12.53 -7.11
C ILE A 57 10.62 -11.80 -7.73
N ALA A 58 10.85 -11.91 -9.03
CA ALA A 58 11.92 -11.18 -9.70
C ALA A 58 11.70 -9.65 -9.63
N ASN A 59 10.49 -9.19 -9.92
CA ASN A 59 10.09 -7.79 -9.84
C ASN A 59 10.23 -7.23 -8.41
N TYR A 60 9.78 -8.00 -7.41
CA TYR A 60 9.94 -7.64 -6.01
C TYR A 60 11.43 -7.49 -5.63
N LYS A 61 12.30 -8.43 -6.04
CA LYS A 61 13.74 -8.35 -5.77
C LYS A 61 14.43 -7.21 -6.51
N ALA A 62 13.96 -6.87 -7.71
CA ALA A 62 14.46 -5.71 -8.44
C ALA A 62 14.14 -4.39 -7.73
N THR A 63 12.94 -4.31 -7.14
CA THR A 63 12.50 -3.14 -6.36
C THR A 63 13.21 -3.07 -5.00
N TYR A 64 13.46 -4.23 -4.36
CA TYR A 64 14.08 -4.35 -3.03
C TYR A 64 15.35 -5.21 -3.10
N PRO A 65 16.49 -4.65 -3.57
CA PRO A 65 17.70 -5.43 -3.82
C PRO A 65 18.40 -5.94 -2.55
N VAL A 66 18.16 -5.29 -1.41
CA VAL A 66 18.72 -5.72 -0.12
C VAL A 66 17.73 -6.63 0.59
N MET A 67 18.06 -7.91 0.69
CA MET A 67 17.18 -8.93 1.26
C MET A 67 17.43 -9.12 2.76
N THR A 68 16.41 -8.83 3.56
CA THR A 68 16.40 -9.15 5.00
C THR A 68 15.81 -10.56 5.24
N ASP A 69 16.05 -11.13 6.43
CA ASP A 69 15.43 -12.41 6.81
C ASP A 69 13.89 -12.37 6.76
N SER A 70 13.29 -11.24 7.14
CA SER A 70 11.85 -11.03 7.04
C SER A 70 11.36 -11.13 5.59
N MET A 71 12.05 -10.46 4.66
CA MET A 71 11.73 -10.52 3.23
C MET A 71 11.85 -11.95 2.68
N VAL A 72 12.92 -12.66 3.04
CA VAL A 72 13.11 -14.07 2.62
C VAL A 72 11.97 -14.94 3.13
N ASN A 73 11.52 -14.74 4.37
CA ASN A 73 10.40 -15.48 4.94
C ASN A 73 9.08 -15.16 4.21
N GLU A 74 8.82 -13.89 3.87
CA GLU A 74 7.64 -13.51 3.08
C GLU A 74 7.69 -14.12 1.67
N LEU A 75 8.85 -14.09 1.01
CA LEU A 75 9.02 -14.74 -0.30
C LEU A 75 8.78 -16.26 -0.26
N MET A 76 9.15 -16.93 0.82
CA MET A 76 8.84 -18.34 1.00
C MET A 76 7.33 -18.58 1.06
N LYS A 77 6.61 -17.74 1.82
CA LYS A 77 5.14 -17.83 1.91
C LYS A 77 4.49 -17.60 0.55
N ILE A 78 4.86 -16.52 -0.13
CA ILE A 78 4.30 -16.15 -1.43
C ILE A 78 4.63 -17.19 -2.50
N ARG A 79 5.82 -17.78 -2.49
CA ARG A 79 6.18 -18.82 -3.46
C ARG A 79 5.24 -20.03 -3.40
N VAL A 80 4.81 -20.42 -2.21
CA VAL A 80 3.89 -21.55 -2.02
C VAL A 80 2.45 -21.10 -2.23
N LEU A 81 2.01 -20.08 -1.48
CA LEU A 81 0.62 -19.67 -1.45
C LEU A 81 0.20 -18.94 -2.73
N GLY A 82 1.08 -18.11 -3.30
CA GLY A 82 0.83 -17.42 -4.57
C GLY A 82 0.71 -18.40 -5.74
N ARG A 83 1.53 -19.46 -5.78
CA ARG A 83 1.38 -20.52 -6.79
C ARG A 83 0.04 -21.21 -6.67
N ARG A 84 -0.36 -21.63 -5.47
CA ARG A 84 -1.67 -22.25 -5.22
C ARG A 84 -2.83 -21.33 -5.55
N ALA A 85 -2.69 -20.03 -5.24
CA ALA A 85 -3.70 -19.04 -5.57
C ALA A 85 -3.86 -18.86 -7.08
N ARG A 86 -2.73 -18.81 -7.81
CA ARG A 86 -2.75 -18.77 -9.28
C ARG A 86 -3.39 -20.04 -9.86
N GLU A 87 -2.97 -21.22 -9.41
CA GLU A 87 -3.55 -22.49 -9.86
C GLU A 87 -5.07 -22.54 -9.65
N LEU A 88 -5.54 -22.04 -8.50
CA LEU A 88 -6.97 -21.97 -8.19
C LEU A 88 -7.72 -20.96 -9.07
N ALA A 89 -7.17 -19.77 -9.30
CA ALA A 89 -7.78 -18.74 -10.14
C ALA A 89 -7.80 -19.16 -11.61
N TRP A 90 -6.67 -19.64 -12.15
CA TRP A 90 -6.53 -20.06 -13.53
C TRP A 90 -7.25 -21.38 -13.82
N GLY A 91 -7.41 -22.25 -12.82
CA GLY A 91 -8.23 -23.46 -12.91
C GLY A 91 -9.74 -23.19 -13.10
N MET A 92 -10.16 -21.92 -12.96
CA MET A 92 -11.53 -21.50 -13.25
C MET A 92 -11.76 -21.12 -14.72
N LEU A 93 -10.70 -21.00 -15.52
CA LEU A 93 -10.82 -20.65 -16.94
C LEU A 93 -11.39 -21.83 -17.72
N ASP A 94 -12.20 -21.51 -18.71
CA ASP A 94 -12.57 -22.47 -19.75
C ASP A 94 -11.45 -22.54 -20.80
N ASP A 95 -11.36 -23.65 -21.51
CA ASP A 95 -10.38 -23.80 -22.59
C ASP A 95 -10.48 -22.65 -23.60
N ASP A 96 -9.34 -22.12 -24.04
CA ASP A 96 -9.21 -21.02 -24.99
C ASP A 96 -9.76 -19.64 -24.50
N THR A 97 -9.84 -19.41 -23.19
CA THR A 97 -10.22 -18.09 -22.66
C THR A 97 -9.08 -17.46 -21.85
N ASP A 98 -8.84 -16.17 -22.10
CA ASP A 98 -7.89 -15.38 -21.32
C ASP A 98 -8.63 -14.46 -20.33
N PRO A 99 -8.19 -14.39 -19.07
CA PRO A 99 -8.75 -13.47 -18.10
C PRO A 99 -8.25 -12.04 -18.35
N VAL A 100 -9.01 -11.06 -17.85
CA VAL A 100 -8.59 -9.66 -17.83
C VAL A 100 -8.29 -9.25 -16.40
N PHE A 101 -7.12 -8.66 -16.17
CA PHE A 101 -6.67 -8.22 -14.85
C PHE A 101 -6.77 -6.72 -14.68
N GLU A 102 -6.83 -6.24 -13.43
CA GLU A 102 -6.82 -4.83 -13.03
C GLU A 102 -7.81 -3.97 -13.85
N VAL A 103 -9.03 -4.49 -14.01
CA VAL A 103 -10.05 -3.85 -14.84
C VAL A 103 -10.55 -2.59 -14.15
N LYS A 104 -10.22 -1.44 -14.74
CA LYS A 104 -10.67 -0.14 -14.25
C LYS A 104 -12.17 0.04 -14.52
N VAL A 105 -12.91 0.37 -13.48
CA VAL A 105 -14.31 0.78 -13.53
C VAL A 105 -14.39 2.24 -13.14
N GLU A 106 -14.85 3.09 -14.05
CA GLU A 106 -14.99 4.54 -13.82
C GLU A 106 -16.29 5.03 -14.42
N ASP A 107 -17.06 5.82 -13.69
CA ASP A 107 -18.30 6.39 -14.18
C ASP A 107 -18.37 7.91 -14.01
N ASP A 108 -19.36 8.52 -14.64
CA ASP A 108 -19.59 9.97 -14.62
C ASP A 108 -19.95 10.53 -13.24
N SER A 109 -20.30 9.68 -12.27
CA SER A 109 -20.51 10.09 -10.87
C SER A 109 -19.22 10.32 -10.11
N GLY A 110 -18.07 9.95 -10.71
CA GLY A 110 -16.74 10.04 -10.11
C GLY A 110 -16.33 8.78 -9.35
N PHE A 111 -17.08 7.68 -9.49
CA PHE A 111 -16.65 6.39 -8.95
C PHE A 111 -15.43 5.87 -9.72
N ILE A 112 -14.44 5.38 -8.98
CA ILE A 112 -13.28 4.69 -9.54
C ILE A 112 -13.03 3.43 -8.71
N GLY A 113 -12.94 2.29 -9.38
CA GLY A 113 -12.59 1.01 -8.80
C GLY A 113 -11.71 0.20 -9.74
N PHE A 114 -11.11 -0.85 -9.21
CA PHE A 114 -10.36 -1.82 -10.00
C PHE A 114 -10.84 -3.21 -9.59
N ILE A 115 -11.15 -4.02 -10.58
CA ILE A 115 -11.50 -5.43 -10.41
C ILE A 115 -10.24 -6.24 -10.67
N ASP A 116 -9.81 -7.04 -9.70
CA ASP A 116 -8.54 -7.75 -9.79
C ASP A 116 -8.50 -8.72 -10.97
N MET A 117 -9.60 -9.47 -11.21
CA MET A 117 -9.68 -10.40 -12.33
C MET A 117 -11.12 -10.58 -12.83
N LEU A 118 -11.31 -10.46 -14.14
CA LEU A 118 -12.53 -10.86 -14.84
C LEU A 118 -12.27 -12.08 -15.73
N ILE A 119 -13.07 -13.10 -15.56
CA ILE A 119 -13.03 -14.35 -16.35
C ILE A 119 -14.19 -14.34 -17.33
N PRO A 120 -13.94 -14.40 -18.66
CA PRO A 120 -15.00 -14.44 -19.65
C PRO A 120 -15.77 -15.78 -19.60
N ARG A 121 -17.12 -15.71 -19.72
CA ARG A 121 -18.02 -16.86 -19.79
C ARG A 121 -18.80 -16.90 -21.10
N GLY A 122 -18.33 -16.13 -22.07
CA GLY A 122 -18.97 -15.98 -23.39
C GLY A 122 -20.18 -15.05 -23.38
N LYS A 123 -20.49 -14.50 -24.56
CA LYS A 123 -21.67 -13.63 -24.77
C LYS A 123 -21.83 -12.44 -23.83
N GLY A 124 -20.72 -11.82 -23.40
CA GLY A 124 -20.74 -10.69 -22.46
C GLY A 124 -21.01 -11.10 -21.01
N LEU A 125 -20.85 -12.37 -20.67
CA LEU A 125 -20.97 -12.87 -19.31
C LEU A 125 -19.57 -13.00 -18.67
N TRP A 126 -19.48 -12.61 -17.40
CA TRP A 126 -18.22 -12.57 -16.67
C TRP A 126 -18.35 -13.19 -15.28
N THR A 127 -17.26 -13.79 -14.81
CA THR A 127 -17.05 -14.11 -13.40
C THR A 127 -16.01 -13.13 -12.84
N MET A 128 -16.34 -12.45 -11.75
CA MET A 128 -15.44 -11.51 -11.06
C MET A 128 -14.76 -12.17 -9.89
N LEU A 129 -13.43 -12.02 -9.81
CA LEU A 129 -12.63 -12.38 -8.64
C LEU A 129 -11.95 -11.15 -8.05
N ASP A 130 -11.88 -11.13 -6.73
CA ASP A 130 -11.11 -10.15 -5.96
C ASP A 130 -10.19 -10.92 -4.99
N PHE A 131 -8.91 -10.55 -4.96
CA PHE A 131 -7.88 -11.29 -4.25
C PHE A 131 -7.62 -10.68 -2.87
N LYS A 132 -7.56 -11.53 -1.86
CA LYS A 132 -7.32 -11.07 -0.48
C LYS A 132 -6.25 -11.93 0.20
N TYR A 133 -5.27 -11.28 0.80
CA TYR A 133 -4.28 -11.93 1.67
C TYR A 133 -4.71 -11.69 3.13
N SER A 134 -5.48 -12.59 3.71
CA SER A 134 -6.11 -12.36 5.02
C SER A 134 -6.60 -13.65 5.68
N ASN A 135 -6.64 -13.65 7.02
CA ASN A 135 -7.32 -14.68 7.81
C ASN A 135 -8.73 -14.28 8.25
N ASN A 136 -9.14 -13.03 8.01
CA ASN A 136 -10.47 -12.54 8.37
C ASN A 136 -11.41 -12.67 7.17
N VAL A 137 -11.96 -13.88 6.97
CA VAL A 137 -12.86 -14.21 5.86
C VAL A 137 -14.18 -13.47 6.00
N ASP A 138 -14.80 -13.50 7.19
CA ASP A 138 -16.13 -12.95 7.43
C ASP A 138 -16.22 -11.46 7.07
N ARG A 139 -15.18 -10.69 7.38
CA ARG A 139 -15.09 -9.27 7.01
C ARG A 139 -15.33 -9.02 5.52
N TYR A 140 -14.82 -9.91 4.66
CA TYR A 140 -14.97 -9.77 3.22
C TYR A 140 -16.33 -10.26 2.74
N LEU A 141 -16.83 -11.36 3.30
CA LEU A 141 -18.15 -11.89 2.96
C LEU A 141 -19.27 -10.93 3.36
N GLU A 142 -19.12 -10.23 4.47
CA GLU A 142 -20.05 -9.19 4.93
C GLU A 142 -19.89 -7.86 4.18
N SER A 143 -18.77 -7.67 3.46
CA SER A 143 -18.53 -6.43 2.74
C SER A 143 -19.43 -6.32 1.49
N GLY A 144 -19.75 -5.09 1.12
CA GLY A 144 -20.48 -4.80 -0.12
C GLY A 144 -19.57 -4.63 -1.36
N GLN A 145 -18.26 -4.86 -1.25
CA GLN A 145 -17.29 -4.50 -2.29
C GLN A 145 -17.65 -5.07 -3.65
N LEU A 146 -17.88 -6.39 -3.74
CA LEU A 146 -18.17 -7.05 -5.02
C LEU A 146 -19.52 -6.61 -5.60
N SER A 147 -20.54 -6.39 -4.75
CA SER A 147 -21.84 -5.89 -5.21
C SER A 147 -21.73 -4.47 -5.79
N VAL A 148 -20.94 -3.60 -5.16
CA VAL A 148 -20.68 -2.25 -5.67
C VAL A 148 -19.92 -2.30 -6.98
N TYR A 149 -18.87 -3.13 -7.09
CA TYR A 149 -18.10 -3.28 -8.33
C TYR A 149 -18.95 -3.84 -9.47
N LYS A 150 -19.76 -4.86 -9.22
CA LYS A 150 -20.72 -5.39 -10.19
C LYS A 150 -21.67 -4.30 -10.69
N TYR A 151 -22.28 -3.53 -9.79
CA TYR A 151 -23.21 -2.47 -10.16
C TYR A 151 -22.58 -1.43 -11.08
N PHE A 152 -21.40 -0.91 -10.72
CA PHE A 152 -20.73 0.10 -11.54
C PHE A 152 -20.17 -0.46 -12.84
N TYR A 153 -19.68 -1.70 -12.83
CA TYR A 153 -19.22 -2.37 -14.04
C TYR A 153 -20.35 -2.51 -15.07
N GLU A 154 -21.47 -3.10 -14.68
CA GLU A 154 -22.61 -3.32 -15.58
C GLU A 154 -23.24 -1.99 -16.05
N LYS A 155 -23.21 -0.96 -15.21
CA LYS A 155 -23.66 0.39 -15.58
C LYS A 155 -22.79 1.01 -16.67
N THR A 156 -21.49 0.76 -16.65
CA THR A 156 -20.51 1.37 -17.58
C THR A 156 -20.24 0.51 -18.80
N HIS A 157 -20.62 -0.77 -18.79
CA HIS A 157 -20.46 -1.74 -19.87
C HIS A 157 -21.82 -2.31 -20.30
N PRO A 158 -22.65 -1.55 -21.04
CA PRO A 158 -23.98 -2.01 -21.46
C PRO A 158 -23.92 -3.30 -22.29
N GLY A 159 -24.64 -4.31 -21.83
CA GLY A 159 -24.68 -5.63 -22.49
C GLY A 159 -23.70 -6.65 -21.89
N GLU A 160 -22.89 -6.25 -20.93
CA GLU A 160 -22.04 -7.14 -20.15
C GLU A 160 -22.64 -7.38 -18.75
N ILE A 161 -22.54 -8.61 -18.26
CA ILE A 161 -23.14 -9.05 -16.99
C ILE A 161 -22.12 -9.84 -16.21
N ILE A 162 -21.90 -9.46 -14.96
CA ILE A 162 -21.17 -10.28 -13.99
C ILE A 162 -22.15 -11.28 -13.38
N GLN A 163 -22.10 -12.53 -13.84
CA GLN A 163 -23.00 -13.58 -13.36
C GLN A 163 -22.57 -14.19 -12.03
N ASP A 164 -21.26 -14.28 -11.78
CA ASP A 164 -20.68 -14.84 -10.57
C ASP A 164 -19.63 -13.92 -9.98
N MET A 165 -19.55 -13.91 -8.66
CA MET A 165 -18.57 -13.13 -7.89
C MET A 165 -17.96 -13.97 -6.78
N ALA A 166 -16.64 -13.86 -6.58
CA ALA A 166 -16.00 -14.52 -5.46
C ALA A 166 -14.78 -13.76 -4.96
N PHE A 167 -14.50 -13.91 -3.67
CA PHE A 167 -13.19 -13.60 -3.11
C PHE A 167 -12.30 -14.83 -3.20
N LEU A 168 -11.09 -14.66 -3.73
CA LEU A 168 -10.01 -15.61 -3.59
C LEU A 168 -9.19 -15.20 -2.36
N ILE A 169 -9.37 -15.92 -1.26
CA ILE A 169 -8.71 -15.58 0.01
C ILE A 169 -7.53 -16.50 0.23
N VAL A 170 -6.36 -15.89 0.37
CA VAL A 170 -5.09 -16.55 0.68
C VAL A 170 -4.81 -16.36 2.18
N PRO A 171 -4.68 -17.45 2.94
CA PRO A 171 -4.46 -17.36 4.38
C PRO A 171 -3.06 -16.87 4.73
N LYS A 172 -2.93 -16.15 5.85
CA LYS A 172 -1.64 -15.72 6.42
C LYS A 172 -1.16 -16.70 7.47
N THR A 173 0.14 -17.00 7.47
CA THR A 173 0.72 -17.75 8.59
C THR A 173 0.75 -16.88 9.85
N MET A 174 0.43 -17.49 10.99
CA MET A 174 0.49 -16.84 12.30
C MET A 174 1.77 -17.21 13.09
N ILE A 175 2.61 -18.09 12.54
CA ILE A 175 3.82 -18.52 13.23
C ILE A 175 4.88 -17.41 13.21
N ARG A 176 5.59 -17.30 14.33
CA ARG A 176 6.73 -16.39 14.50
C ARG A 176 7.96 -17.18 14.89
N GLN A 177 9.14 -16.67 14.53
CA GLN A 177 10.41 -17.25 14.97
C GLN A 177 10.49 -17.22 16.49
N LYS A 178 10.83 -18.36 17.10
CA LYS A 178 11.06 -18.47 18.54
C LYS A 178 12.42 -17.88 18.90
N LYS A 179 12.59 -17.41 20.14
CA LYS A 179 13.88 -16.85 20.61
C LYS A 179 15.04 -17.85 20.59
N THR A 180 14.74 -19.13 20.68
CA THR A 180 15.71 -20.24 20.67
C THR A 180 15.93 -20.85 19.28
N GLU A 181 15.30 -20.30 18.26
CA GLU A 181 15.26 -20.84 16.91
C GLU A 181 16.13 -19.97 16.00
N ASP A 182 17.08 -20.56 15.31
CA ASP A 182 17.79 -19.86 14.25
C ASP A 182 16.93 -19.68 12.99
N PRO A 183 17.33 -18.81 12.04
CA PRO A 183 16.54 -18.56 10.82
C PRO A 183 16.29 -19.83 9.98
N TYR A 184 17.22 -20.79 9.97
CA TYR A 184 17.08 -22.02 9.20
C TYR A 184 16.00 -22.93 9.82
N GLN A 185 16.07 -23.18 11.11
CA GLN A 185 15.08 -23.97 11.86
C GLN A 185 13.67 -23.35 11.72
N PHE A 186 13.59 -22.02 11.78
CA PHE A 186 12.32 -21.33 11.56
C PHE A 186 11.79 -21.57 10.14
N ARG A 187 12.62 -21.48 9.12
CA ARG A 187 12.23 -21.69 7.73
C ARG A 187 11.80 -23.12 7.45
N GLU A 188 12.42 -24.11 8.06
CA GLU A 188 11.96 -25.53 7.99
C GLU A 188 10.55 -25.67 8.56
N ARG A 189 10.32 -25.10 9.75
CA ARG A 189 9.00 -25.12 10.38
C ARG A 189 7.97 -24.30 9.58
N LEU A 190 8.38 -23.18 9.00
CA LEU A 190 7.53 -22.38 8.11
C LEU A 190 7.14 -23.20 6.87
N ALA A 191 8.09 -23.88 6.23
CA ALA A 191 7.83 -24.74 5.07
C ALA A 191 6.79 -25.82 5.40
N THR A 192 6.97 -26.53 6.51
CA THR A 192 6.01 -27.54 6.97
C THR A 192 4.62 -26.94 7.24
N THR A 193 4.57 -25.74 7.87
CA THR A 193 3.29 -25.07 8.11
C THR A 193 2.57 -24.71 6.80
N LEU A 194 3.31 -24.30 5.78
CA LEU A 194 2.76 -23.94 4.47
C LEU A 194 2.20 -25.13 3.70
N GLU A 195 2.62 -26.36 3.98
CA GLU A 195 2.10 -27.58 3.33
C GLU A 195 0.59 -27.70 3.52
N ASP A 196 0.09 -27.37 4.70
CA ASP A 196 -1.32 -27.48 5.08
C ASP A 196 -2.15 -26.21 4.76
N MET A 197 -1.53 -25.16 4.24
CA MET A 197 -2.22 -23.91 3.97
C MET A 197 -2.66 -23.79 2.51
N TRP A 198 -3.96 -23.60 2.28
CA TRP A 198 -4.54 -23.50 0.95
C TRP A 198 -5.40 -22.25 0.79
N PRO A 199 -5.27 -21.53 -0.34
CA PRO A 199 -6.24 -20.53 -0.74
C PRO A 199 -7.61 -21.15 -0.98
N ALA A 200 -8.66 -20.33 -0.80
CA ALA A 200 -10.02 -20.79 -1.04
C ALA A 200 -10.83 -19.71 -1.76
N LEU A 201 -11.80 -20.18 -2.57
CA LEU A 201 -12.78 -19.33 -3.26
C LEU A 201 -14.04 -19.25 -2.42
N TYR A 202 -14.46 -18.02 -2.11
CA TYR A 202 -15.68 -17.73 -1.39
C TYR A 202 -16.66 -16.98 -2.30
N ARG A 203 -17.67 -17.69 -2.79
CA ARG A 203 -18.70 -17.08 -3.65
C ARG A 203 -19.59 -16.14 -2.85
N VAL A 204 -19.91 -15.00 -3.47
CA VAL A 204 -20.77 -13.97 -2.88
C VAL A 204 -21.95 -13.72 -3.80
N GLN A 205 -23.14 -13.62 -3.20
CA GLN A 205 -24.35 -13.24 -3.94
C GLN A 205 -24.41 -11.72 -4.08
N TYR A 206 -25.00 -11.27 -5.20
CA TYR A 206 -25.25 -9.84 -5.38
C TYR A 206 -26.30 -9.36 -4.36
N ASP A 207 -25.94 -8.30 -3.67
CA ASP A 207 -26.77 -7.66 -2.67
C ASP A 207 -27.01 -6.18 -3.04
N PRO A 208 -28.21 -5.83 -3.53
CA PRO A 208 -28.55 -4.46 -3.89
C PRO A 208 -28.63 -3.52 -2.67
N GLU A 209 -28.87 -4.04 -1.44
CA GLU A 209 -28.90 -3.22 -0.24
C GLU A 209 -27.50 -2.69 0.07
N LYS A 210 -26.46 -3.49 -0.13
CA LYS A 210 -25.06 -3.05 0.01
C LYS A 210 -24.69 -1.93 -0.99
N VAL A 211 -25.27 -1.96 -2.18
CA VAL A 211 -25.07 -0.87 -3.16
C VAL A 211 -25.80 0.40 -2.72
N ALA A 212 -27.02 0.26 -2.18
CA ALA A 212 -27.77 1.39 -1.63
C ALA A 212 -27.05 2.02 -0.42
N ASP A 213 -26.56 1.19 0.51
CA ASP A 213 -25.76 1.65 1.66
C ASP A 213 -24.53 2.41 1.21
N PHE A 214 -23.79 1.88 0.21
CA PHE A 214 -22.64 2.57 -0.36
C PHE A 214 -23.01 3.92 -0.99
N ALA A 215 -24.16 4.03 -1.65
CA ALA A 215 -24.63 5.29 -2.22
C ALA A 215 -24.96 6.31 -1.12
N VAL A 216 -25.61 5.88 -0.03
CA VAL A 216 -25.91 6.73 1.14
C VAL A 216 -24.62 7.22 1.80
N ASP A 217 -23.67 6.31 2.03
CA ASP A 217 -22.37 6.64 2.62
C ASP A 217 -21.58 7.61 1.73
N THR A 218 -21.63 7.39 0.41
CA THR A 218 -21.01 8.30 -0.58
C THR A 218 -21.63 9.69 -0.52
N CYS A 219 -22.95 9.80 -0.46
CA CYS A 219 -23.64 11.09 -0.30
C CYS A 219 -23.28 11.76 1.03
N THR A 220 -23.23 10.99 2.10
CA THR A 220 -22.86 11.49 3.43
C THR A 220 -21.42 12.03 3.44
N MET A 221 -20.50 11.27 2.86
CA MET A 221 -19.10 11.66 2.71
C MET A 221 -18.93 12.93 1.86
N ALA A 222 -19.67 13.01 0.73
CA ALA A 222 -19.59 14.16 -0.19
C ALA A 222 -20.13 15.47 0.41
N ASN A 223 -21.10 15.38 1.33
CA ASN A 223 -21.73 16.51 1.99
C ASN A 223 -21.14 16.78 3.39
N ALA A 224 -20.13 16.03 3.83
CA ALA A 224 -19.57 16.20 5.15
C ALA A 224 -18.84 17.55 5.29
N THR A 225 -19.21 18.31 6.30
CA THR A 225 -18.55 19.56 6.71
C THR A 225 -17.72 19.37 7.98
N GLU A 226 -18.03 18.31 8.74
CA GLU A 226 -17.34 17.95 9.97
C GLU A 226 -16.76 16.55 9.87
N PHE A 227 -15.59 16.36 10.46
CA PHE A 227 -14.82 15.12 10.38
C PHE A 227 -14.40 14.67 11.79
N PRO A 228 -15.34 14.13 12.57
CA PRO A 228 -15.05 13.71 13.94
C PRO A 228 -14.05 12.56 14.00
N LYS A 229 -13.29 12.51 15.10
CA LYS A 229 -12.42 11.38 15.41
C LYS A 229 -13.27 10.21 15.92
N HIS A 230 -13.04 9.02 15.36
CA HIS A 230 -13.61 7.78 15.86
C HIS A 230 -12.48 6.95 16.50
N GLU A 231 -12.29 7.14 17.81
CA GLU A 231 -11.28 6.39 18.53
C GLU A 231 -11.72 4.93 18.72
N SER A 232 -10.86 4.02 18.31
CA SER A 232 -11.10 2.58 18.39
C SER A 232 -9.77 1.81 18.43
N ARG A 233 -9.83 0.49 18.57
CA ARG A 233 -8.64 -0.37 18.45
C ARG A 233 -7.93 -0.23 17.10
N LEU A 234 -8.60 0.26 16.08
CA LEU A 234 -7.99 0.50 14.77
C LEU A 234 -7.02 1.69 14.77
N CYS A 235 -7.07 2.55 15.80
CA CYS A 235 -6.09 3.60 15.97
C CYS A 235 -4.67 3.04 16.19
N ASP A 236 -4.53 1.83 16.74
CA ASP A 236 -3.22 1.19 16.91
C ASP A 236 -2.52 0.84 15.58
N TRP A 237 -3.29 0.79 14.50
CA TRP A 237 -2.84 0.49 13.14
C TRP A 237 -3.03 1.68 12.19
N CYS A 238 -3.35 2.85 12.73
CA CYS A 238 -3.60 4.04 11.94
C CYS A 238 -2.30 4.76 11.63
N ASP A 239 -2.08 5.03 10.37
CA ASP A 239 -0.88 5.75 9.91
C ASP A 239 -0.79 7.18 10.49
N TYR A 240 -1.93 7.74 10.90
CA TYR A 240 -2.03 9.08 11.51
C TYR A 240 -2.12 9.04 13.04
N LYS A 241 -1.84 7.88 13.69
CA LYS A 241 -2.00 7.72 15.15
C LYS A 241 -1.28 8.81 15.93
N ASP A 242 -0.02 8.96 15.67
CA ASP A 242 0.84 9.88 16.40
C ASP A 242 0.43 11.35 16.17
N PHE A 243 0.03 11.69 14.95
CA PHE A 243 -0.52 13.00 14.62
C PHE A 243 -1.89 13.25 15.28
N CYS A 244 -2.75 12.23 15.31
CA CYS A 244 -4.12 12.35 15.80
C CYS A 244 -4.22 12.31 17.32
N LEU A 245 -3.44 11.46 17.98
CA LEU A 245 -3.47 11.17 19.43
C LEU A 245 -2.23 11.67 20.17
N GLY A 246 -1.11 11.86 19.47
CA GLY A 246 0.11 12.44 20.00
C GLY A 246 -0.06 13.95 20.22
N GLY A 247 0.39 14.46 21.35
CA GLY A 247 0.42 15.90 21.62
C GLY A 247 1.34 16.64 20.65
N ASN A 248 1.20 17.94 20.59
CA ASN A 248 1.73 18.99 19.74
C ASN A 248 3.17 18.95 19.15
N ASP A 249 3.89 17.83 19.21
CA ASP A 249 5.31 17.76 18.82
C ASP A 249 5.53 17.11 17.42
N MET A 250 4.49 16.94 16.61
CA MET A 250 4.70 16.41 15.25
C MET A 250 5.01 17.51 14.26
N LEU A 251 6.08 17.27 13.51
CA LEU A 251 6.44 18.05 12.32
C LEU A 251 5.25 18.00 11.34
N ILE A 252 4.52 19.10 11.21
CA ILE A 252 3.48 19.23 10.20
C ILE A 252 4.19 19.37 8.86
N LEU A 253 4.21 18.27 8.09
CA LEU A 253 4.72 18.34 6.72
C LEU A 253 3.83 19.32 5.92
N PRO A 254 4.41 20.24 5.17
CA PRO A 254 3.63 21.13 4.33
C PRO A 254 2.85 20.31 3.31
N LYS A 255 1.68 20.82 2.89
CA LYS A 255 0.88 20.22 1.82
C LYS A 255 1.79 19.95 0.62
N ASN A 256 1.70 18.73 0.08
CA ASN A 256 2.33 18.41 -1.18
C ASN A 256 1.51 19.04 -2.33
N GLU A 257 1.44 20.37 -2.33
CA GLU A 257 0.97 21.10 -3.49
C GLU A 257 2.09 21.03 -4.51
N ARG A 258 1.82 20.41 -5.67
CA ARG A 258 2.71 20.56 -6.82
C ARG A 258 2.89 22.06 -7.00
N ARG A 259 4.07 22.55 -6.74
CA ARG A 259 4.45 23.89 -7.16
C ARG A 259 4.11 23.98 -8.65
N PRO A 260 3.49 25.08 -9.14
CA PRO A 260 3.42 25.32 -10.57
C PRO A 260 4.82 25.08 -11.12
N GLU A 261 4.94 24.44 -12.28
CA GLU A 261 6.23 24.10 -12.89
C GLU A 261 7.17 25.25 -12.67
N ALA A 262 8.08 25.08 -11.72
CA ALA A 262 9.13 26.05 -11.52
C ALA A 262 9.93 26.03 -12.82
N VAL A 263 9.92 27.15 -13.52
CA VAL A 263 10.94 27.39 -14.52
C VAL A 263 12.24 27.24 -13.73
N ILE A 264 12.93 26.11 -13.91
CA ILE A 264 14.20 25.83 -13.24
C ILE A 264 15.17 26.83 -13.86
N THR A 265 15.29 27.98 -13.20
CA THR A 265 16.29 29.00 -13.55
C THR A 265 17.66 28.58 -13.05
N GLU A 266 17.69 27.66 -12.09
CA GLU A 266 18.92 27.16 -11.46
C GLU A 266 18.83 25.63 -11.31
N PRO A 267 19.70 24.89 -12.01
CA PRO A 267 19.70 23.42 -11.95
C PRO A 267 20.22 22.91 -10.61
N ASP A 268 19.62 21.84 -10.07
CA ASP A 268 20.20 21.08 -8.97
C ASP A 268 21.58 20.56 -9.38
N MET A 269 22.59 20.86 -8.58
CA MET A 269 23.96 20.44 -8.86
C MET A 269 24.43 19.41 -7.83
N TRP A 270 24.93 18.27 -8.31
CA TRP A 270 25.57 17.26 -7.47
C TRP A 270 27.08 17.34 -7.63
N ILE A 271 27.80 17.60 -6.53
CA ILE A 271 29.24 17.70 -6.51
C ILE A 271 29.85 16.50 -5.83
N TYR A 272 30.56 15.66 -6.60
CA TYR A 272 31.27 14.49 -6.11
C TYR A 272 32.77 14.76 -6.15
N ALA A 273 33.44 14.51 -5.05
CA ALA A 273 34.90 14.51 -4.99
C ALA A 273 35.36 13.74 -3.75
N ASP A 274 36.65 13.38 -3.72
CA ASP A 274 37.24 12.75 -2.54
C ASP A 274 37.19 13.66 -1.30
N SER A 275 37.44 13.10 -0.14
CA SER A 275 37.51 13.86 1.10
C SER A 275 38.65 14.89 1.03
N TYR A 276 38.46 16.04 1.66
CA TYR A 276 39.44 17.15 1.77
C TYR A 276 39.83 17.88 0.45
N VAL A 277 39.13 17.69 -0.64
CA VAL A 277 39.39 18.42 -1.90
C VAL A 277 38.65 19.76 -2.04
N GLY A 278 38.03 20.25 -0.96
CA GLY A 278 37.44 21.59 -0.93
C GLY A 278 35.98 21.69 -1.42
N LYS A 279 35.21 20.59 -1.45
CA LYS A 279 33.77 20.62 -1.86
C LYS A 279 32.96 21.65 -1.07
N SER A 280 33.04 21.59 0.24
CA SER A 280 32.28 22.49 1.14
C SER A 280 32.76 23.95 0.96
N THR A 281 34.06 24.18 0.85
CA THR A 281 34.61 25.49 0.60
C THR A 281 34.17 26.06 -0.75
N PHE A 282 34.05 25.23 -1.78
CA PHE A 282 33.51 25.64 -3.08
C PHE A 282 32.06 26.09 -3.00
N VAL A 283 31.20 25.29 -2.30
CA VAL A 283 29.79 25.62 -2.13
C VAL A 283 29.60 26.83 -1.22
N ASP A 284 30.46 27.05 -0.23
CA ASP A 284 30.42 28.19 0.70
C ASP A 284 30.66 29.55 0.02
N HIS A 285 31.07 29.55 -1.24
CA HIS A 285 31.25 30.79 -2.04
C HIS A 285 29.99 31.23 -2.78
N PHE A 286 28.91 30.46 -2.73
CA PHE A 286 27.62 30.86 -3.30
C PHE A 286 26.81 31.71 -2.30
N ASP A 287 26.04 32.66 -2.82
CA ASP A 287 25.09 33.41 -2.00
C ASP A 287 23.92 32.53 -1.56
N ASP A 288 23.36 32.82 -0.38
CA ASP A 288 22.16 32.16 0.18
C ASP A 288 22.27 30.64 0.39
N VAL A 289 23.46 30.14 0.72
CA VAL A 289 23.68 28.73 1.01
C VAL A 289 23.29 28.36 2.42
N LEU A 290 22.58 27.24 2.57
CA LEU A 290 22.35 26.55 3.84
C LEU A 290 22.95 25.15 3.77
N PHE A 291 23.94 24.87 4.62
CA PHE A 291 24.51 23.52 4.74
C PHE A 291 23.70 22.64 5.68
N ILE A 292 23.43 21.42 5.23
CA ILE A 292 22.97 20.33 6.10
C ILE A 292 24.15 19.37 6.26
N ASN A 293 24.75 19.39 7.45
CA ASN A 293 25.98 18.67 7.73
C ASN A 293 25.74 17.45 8.62
N THR A 294 26.23 16.30 8.19
CA THR A 294 26.10 15.02 8.89
C THR A 294 27.40 14.51 9.52
N ASP A 295 28.57 15.05 9.11
CA ASP A 295 29.88 14.55 9.51
C ASP A 295 30.63 15.44 10.51
N GLY A 296 30.03 16.56 10.92
CA GLY A 296 30.59 17.49 11.90
C GLY A 296 31.72 18.37 11.36
N ASN A 297 32.04 18.30 10.07
CA ASN A 297 33.16 19.06 9.50
C ASN A 297 32.74 20.44 9.00
N THR A 298 32.49 21.37 9.94
CA THR A 298 32.02 22.73 9.66
C THR A 298 33.09 23.80 9.86
N GLN A 299 34.32 23.43 10.21
CA GLN A 299 35.38 24.37 10.61
C GLN A 299 35.79 25.38 9.53
N ASN A 300 35.54 25.06 8.26
CA ASN A 300 35.91 25.89 7.11
C ASN A 300 34.71 26.41 6.33
N ILE A 301 33.54 26.47 6.95
CA ILE A 301 32.28 26.95 6.36
C ILE A 301 31.89 28.25 7.05
N THR A 302 31.62 29.29 6.29
CA THR A 302 31.16 30.59 6.79
C THR A 302 29.66 30.79 6.66
N SER A 303 29.02 30.05 5.77
CA SER A 303 27.56 30.06 5.57
C SER A 303 26.81 29.38 6.72
N PRO A 304 25.54 29.72 6.94
CA PRO A 304 24.71 29.04 7.93
C PRO A 304 24.65 27.53 7.72
N PHE A 305 24.67 26.77 8.81
CA PHE A 305 24.55 25.30 8.72
C PHE A 305 23.63 24.71 9.78
N ILE A 306 23.03 23.57 9.45
CA ILE A 306 22.29 22.73 10.37
C ILE A 306 23.11 21.45 10.58
N GLN A 307 23.50 21.18 11.82
CA GLN A 307 24.18 19.95 12.17
C GLN A 307 23.16 18.85 12.46
N ILE A 308 23.18 17.80 11.67
CA ILE A 308 22.46 16.56 11.97
C ILE A 308 23.46 15.66 12.68
N ALA A 309 23.30 15.51 14.00
CA ALA A 309 24.11 14.60 14.78
C ALA A 309 23.43 13.23 14.87
N ASP A 310 24.16 12.19 14.54
CA ASP A 310 23.76 10.82 14.85
C ASP A 310 24.01 10.60 16.36
N GLU A 311 22.97 10.70 17.16
CA GLU A 311 23.06 10.24 18.53
C GLU A 311 22.97 8.71 18.53
N LEU A 312 24.15 8.09 18.32
CA LEU A 312 24.50 6.80 18.86
C LEU A 312 24.08 5.52 18.13
N VAL A 313 25.08 5.07 17.51
CA VAL A 313 25.46 3.67 17.32
C VAL A 313 25.62 2.85 18.62
N THR A 314 25.56 3.41 19.83
CA THR A 314 25.81 2.66 21.07
C THR A 314 24.65 1.84 21.63
N GLU A 315 23.41 2.00 21.12
CA GLU A 315 22.26 1.19 21.57
C GLU A 315 21.42 0.57 20.45
N GLY A 316 21.92 0.57 19.21
CA GLY A 316 21.15 -0.03 18.09
C GLY A 316 19.87 0.71 17.75
N ARG A 317 19.74 1.98 18.14
CA ARG A 317 18.65 2.87 17.75
C ARG A 317 19.23 4.10 17.06
N MET A 318 18.91 4.27 15.79
CA MET A 318 19.18 5.55 15.10
C MET A 318 18.16 6.58 15.58
N SER A 319 18.59 7.61 16.25
CA SER A 319 17.81 8.83 16.46
C SER A 319 18.57 9.98 15.85
N HIS A 320 17.95 10.72 14.93
CA HIS A 320 18.49 11.94 14.38
C HIS A 320 17.95 13.12 15.19
N LYS A 321 18.82 13.89 15.80
CA LYS A 321 18.46 15.17 16.40
C LYS A 321 18.96 16.29 15.48
N VAL A 322 18.08 17.16 15.07
CA VAL A 322 18.46 18.42 14.43
C VAL A 322 18.79 19.39 15.55
N LEU A 323 20.07 19.77 15.64
CA LEU A 323 20.52 20.83 16.53
C LEU A 323 20.49 22.13 15.73
N ALA A 324 19.65 23.07 16.15
CA ALA A 324 19.60 24.42 15.61
C ALA A 324 20.67 25.32 16.26
#